data_d7397b679a968c8157e61d87e1d164e9
#
_entry.id   d7397b679a968c8157e61d87e1d164e9
#
_cell.length_a   1.000
_cell.length_b   1.000
_cell.length_c   1.000
_cell.angle_alpha   90.00
_cell.angle_beta   90.00
_cell.angle_gamma   90.00
#
_symmetry.space_group_name_H-M   'P 1'
#
loop_
_entity.id
_entity.type
_entity.pdbx_description
1 polymer ?
#
loop_
_entity_poly.entity_id
_entity_poly.type
_entity_poly.pdbx_seq_one_letter_code
_entity_poly.pdbx_strand_id
1 'polypeptide(L)'
;MKNLVSVLGVVLVVCFSVVLSGCAVGFYKGRPSDKAKIEELKDELARLREAKSLLEDRLSSEIASDKVQLSMEDRGLVITFVAEVLFNSGKADLRSEGEDILKKVALVLRQEVSGNDIGVEGHTDNDPIKYSGWKSNWELSTARATSVLHYLVDSGSLDPENLSATGYGEYRPVASNATDQGKQENRRVEIIIKPLPDAKIAHKASDSVDDYIK
;
A
#
# COMPACT_ATOMS: atom_id res chain seq x y z
N MET A 1 -71.96 -14.05 20.15
CA MET A 1 -71.52 -12.78 19.53
C MET A 1 -70.60 -11.92 20.45
N LYS A 2 -70.80 -11.86 21.78
CA LYS A 2 -69.96 -11.08 22.70
C LYS A 2 -68.49 -11.53 22.76
N ASN A 3 -68.26 -12.83 22.67
CA ASN A 3 -66.86 -13.37 22.75
C ASN A 3 -66.06 -13.13 21.45
N LEU A 4 -66.72 -13.03 20.31
CA LEU A 4 -66.03 -12.80 19.02
C LEU A 4 -65.49 -11.35 18.93
N VAL A 5 -66.24 -10.38 19.43
CA VAL A 5 -65.85 -8.96 19.46
C VAL A 5 -64.68 -8.71 20.42
N SER A 6 -64.66 -9.43 21.56
CA SER A 6 -63.58 -9.36 22.52
C SER A 6 -62.25 -9.91 21.96
N VAL A 7 -62.32 -11.07 21.25
CA VAL A 7 -61.11 -11.66 20.64
C VAL A 7 -60.57 -10.78 19.51
N LEU A 8 -61.46 -10.17 18.71
CA LEU A 8 -61.06 -9.28 17.61
C LEU A 8 -60.38 -8.03 18.14
N GLY A 9 -60.86 -7.47 19.28
CA GLY A 9 -60.29 -6.32 19.97
C GLY A 9 -58.87 -6.59 20.50
N VAL A 10 -58.66 -7.76 21.12
CA VAL A 10 -57.33 -8.19 21.62
C VAL A 10 -56.34 -8.40 20.51
N VAL A 11 -56.74 -9.02 19.39
CA VAL A 11 -55.87 -9.21 18.22
C VAL A 11 -55.46 -7.87 17.59
N LEU A 12 -56.37 -6.93 17.49
CA LEU A 12 -56.08 -5.57 16.96
C LEU A 12 -55.12 -4.78 17.85
N VAL A 13 -55.23 -4.90 19.17
CA VAL A 13 -54.30 -4.23 20.12
C VAL A 13 -52.94 -4.88 20.06
N VAL A 14 -52.83 -6.19 19.95
CA VAL A 14 -51.54 -6.88 19.80
C VAL A 14 -50.88 -6.57 18.46
N CYS A 15 -51.61 -6.50 17.36
CA CYS A 15 -51.09 -6.08 16.07
C CYS A 15 -50.62 -4.64 16.09
N PHE A 16 -51.31 -3.74 16.76
CA PHE A 16 -50.95 -2.31 16.89
C PHE A 16 -49.71 -2.13 17.75
N SER A 17 -49.55 -2.91 18.83
CA SER A 17 -48.32 -2.87 19.67
C SER A 17 -47.09 -3.43 18.94
N VAL A 18 -47.23 -4.43 18.05
CA VAL A 18 -46.12 -4.93 17.22
C VAL A 18 -45.68 -3.90 16.18
N VAL A 19 -46.62 -3.09 15.63
CA VAL A 19 -46.29 -2.01 14.69
C VAL A 19 -45.58 -0.83 15.41
N LEU A 20 -45.89 -0.56 16.68
CA LEU A 20 -45.21 0.45 17.50
C LEU A 20 -43.82 -0.02 18.00
N SER A 21 -43.59 -1.32 18.09
CA SER A 21 -42.26 -1.91 18.38
C SER A 21 -41.43 -2.07 17.10
N GLY A 22 -41.83 -1.46 16.00
CA GLY A 22 -41.10 -1.46 14.76
C GLY A 22 -39.68 -0.97 15.02
N CYS A 23 -38.72 -1.89 14.95
CA CYS A 23 -37.34 -1.53 14.70
C CYS A 23 -37.38 -0.49 13.60
N ALA A 24 -37.08 0.75 13.92
CA ALA A 24 -36.81 1.76 12.94
C ALA A 24 -35.59 1.24 12.16
N VAL A 25 -35.83 0.52 11.07
CA VAL A 25 -34.84 0.28 10.04
C VAL A 25 -34.58 1.66 9.46
N GLY A 26 -33.71 2.40 10.15
CA GLY A 26 -33.20 3.65 9.65
C GLY A 26 -32.48 3.33 8.36
N PHE A 27 -33.13 3.57 7.24
CA PHE A 27 -32.46 3.70 5.96
C PHE A 27 -31.46 4.85 6.12
N TYR A 28 -30.22 4.48 6.47
CA TYR A 28 -29.11 5.44 6.56
C TYR A 28 -28.84 5.86 5.12
N LYS A 29 -29.51 6.89 4.67
CA LYS A 29 -29.23 7.53 3.40
C LYS A 29 -27.90 8.24 3.63
N GLY A 30 -26.78 7.54 3.25
CA GLY A 30 -25.42 8.05 3.44
C GLY A 30 -25.37 9.52 3.02
N ARG A 31 -24.68 10.33 3.80
CA ARG A 31 -24.53 11.76 3.52
C ARG A 31 -23.95 11.91 2.11
N PRO A 32 -24.27 12.98 1.36
CA PRO A 32 -23.63 13.24 0.07
C PRO A 32 -22.10 13.20 0.12
N SER A 33 -21.52 13.70 1.23
CA SER A 33 -20.08 13.63 1.52
C SER A 33 -19.54 12.18 1.58
N ASP A 34 -20.31 11.23 2.16
CA ASP A 34 -19.88 9.86 2.29
C ASP A 34 -19.84 9.16 0.91
N LYS A 35 -20.77 9.52 0.03
CA LYS A 35 -20.80 8.99 -1.35
C LYS A 35 -19.65 9.53 -2.18
N ALA A 36 -19.36 10.83 -2.10
CA ALA A 36 -18.22 11.42 -2.77
C ALA A 36 -16.91 10.78 -2.31
N LYS A 37 -16.76 10.58 -0.99
CA LYS A 37 -15.59 9.92 -0.42
C LYS A 37 -15.44 8.46 -0.87
N ILE A 38 -16.54 7.71 -0.95
CA ILE A 38 -16.50 6.33 -1.44
C ILE A 38 -16.06 6.29 -2.91
N GLU A 39 -16.52 7.21 -3.75
CA GLU A 39 -16.13 7.27 -5.14
C GLU A 39 -14.66 7.61 -5.30
N GLU A 40 -14.17 8.60 -4.57
CA GLU A 40 -12.77 8.99 -4.53
C GLU A 40 -11.82 7.84 -4.10
N LEU A 41 -12.20 7.08 -3.06
CA LEU A 41 -11.45 5.90 -2.63
C LEU A 41 -11.46 4.77 -3.68
N LYS A 42 -12.54 4.64 -4.45
CA LYS A 42 -12.61 3.68 -5.57
C LYS A 42 -11.69 4.09 -6.72
N ASP A 43 -11.65 5.37 -7.05
CA ASP A 43 -10.77 5.91 -8.11
C ASP A 43 -9.31 5.74 -7.71
N GLU A 44 -8.97 5.99 -6.45
CA GLU A 44 -7.61 5.75 -5.93
C GLU A 44 -7.23 4.27 -5.99
N LEU A 45 -8.13 3.39 -5.56
CA LEU A 45 -7.91 1.96 -5.64
C LEU A 45 -7.77 1.47 -7.09
N ALA A 46 -8.52 2.05 -8.03
CA ALA A 46 -8.42 1.74 -9.45
C ALA A 46 -7.04 2.15 -10.00
N ARG A 47 -6.54 3.34 -9.64
CA ARG A 47 -5.19 3.80 -10.02
C ARG A 47 -4.08 2.90 -9.49
N LEU A 48 -4.15 2.51 -8.22
CA LEU A 48 -3.15 1.58 -7.64
C LEU A 48 -3.20 0.19 -8.31
N ARG A 49 -4.38 -0.28 -8.72
CA ARG A 49 -4.53 -1.53 -9.47
C ARG A 49 -3.98 -1.43 -10.89
N GLU A 50 -4.18 -0.31 -11.55
CA GLU A 50 -3.61 -0.05 -12.88
C GLU A 50 -2.07 0.00 -12.80
N ALA A 51 -1.53 0.74 -11.83
CA ALA A 51 -0.09 0.77 -11.58
C ALA A 51 0.47 -0.64 -11.33
N LYS A 52 -0.23 -1.46 -10.54
CA LYS A 52 0.14 -2.85 -10.29
C LYS A 52 0.18 -3.66 -11.59
N SER A 53 -0.87 -3.56 -12.42
CA SER A 53 -0.96 -4.28 -13.70
C SER A 53 0.17 -3.89 -14.65
N LEU A 54 0.47 -2.60 -14.78
CA LEU A 54 1.58 -2.11 -15.59
C LEU A 54 2.95 -2.57 -15.07
N LEU A 55 3.12 -2.65 -13.74
CA LEU A 55 4.33 -3.20 -13.14
C LEU A 55 4.44 -4.71 -13.40
N GLU A 56 3.35 -5.47 -13.31
CA GLU A 56 3.32 -6.89 -13.64
C GLU A 56 3.78 -7.16 -15.08
N ASP A 57 3.31 -6.36 -16.03
CA ASP A 57 3.71 -6.45 -17.43
C ASP A 57 5.20 -6.13 -17.63
N ARG A 58 5.67 -5.02 -17.04
CA ARG A 58 7.05 -4.54 -17.23
C ARG A 58 8.10 -5.37 -16.47
N LEU A 59 7.71 -6.03 -15.39
CA LEU A 59 8.58 -6.83 -14.51
C LEU A 59 8.29 -8.34 -14.62
N SER A 60 7.62 -8.77 -15.69
CA SER A 60 7.18 -10.15 -15.85
C SER A 60 8.33 -11.17 -15.77
N SER A 61 9.51 -10.83 -16.28
CA SER A 61 10.70 -11.69 -16.19
C SER A 61 11.28 -11.77 -14.78
N GLU A 62 11.28 -10.66 -14.07
CA GLU A 62 11.75 -10.56 -12.70
C GLU A 62 10.80 -11.26 -11.72
N ILE A 63 9.50 -11.16 -11.98
CA ILE A 63 8.45 -11.86 -11.21
C ILE A 63 8.54 -13.37 -11.47
N ALA A 64 8.67 -13.82 -12.73
CA ALA A 64 8.78 -15.22 -13.07
C ALA A 64 10.04 -15.91 -12.50
N SER A 65 11.06 -15.13 -12.11
CA SER A 65 12.29 -15.60 -11.47
C SER A 65 12.35 -15.34 -9.96
N ASP A 66 11.23 -15.04 -9.34
CA ASP A 66 11.08 -14.75 -7.89
C ASP A 66 11.99 -13.61 -7.37
N LYS A 67 12.43 -12.71 -8.24
CA LYS A 67 13.27 -11.56 -7.90
C LYS A 67 12.44 -10.37 -7.40
N VAL A 68 11.20 -10.25 -7.88
CA VAL A 68 10.26 -9.19 -7.56
C VAL A 68 8.89 -9.79 -7.29
N GLN A 69 8.19 -9.28 -6.28
CA GLN A 69 6.80 -9.61 -5.98
C GLN A 69 5.96 -8.34 -5.88
N LEU A 70 4.70 -8.42 -6.28
CA LEU A 70 3.74 -7.33 -6.23
C LEU A 70 2.51 -7.75 -5.45
N SER A 71 2.17 -7.01 -4.40
CA SER A 71 0.98 -7.28 -3.58
C SER A 71 0.18 -6.01 -3.33
N MET A 72 -1.15 -6.17 -3.20
CA MET A 72 -2.02 -5.13 -2.64
C MET A 72 -2.26 -5.48 -1.17
N GLU A 73 -1.89 -4.59 -0.28
CA GLU A 73 -1.98 -4.74 1.18
C GLU A 73 -2.78 -3.58 1.78
N ASP A 74 -3.11 -3.67 3.07
CA ASP A 74 -3.81 -2.59 3.79
C ASP A 74 -3.01 -1.26 3.76
N ARG A 75 -1.68 -1.34 3.67
CA ARG A 75 -0.78 -0.17 3.57
C ARG A 75 -0.61 0.37 2.14
N GLY A 76 -1.19 -0.28 1.12
CA GLY A 76 -1.18 0.14 -0.28
C GLY A 76 -0.61 -0.90 -1.24
N LEU A 77 -0.11 -0.45 -2.39
CA LEU A 77 0.61 -1.29 -3.35
C LEU A 77 2.05 -1.47 -2.87
N VAL A 78 2.46 -2.73 -2.70
CA VAL A 78 3.80 -3.10 -2.24
C VAL A 78 4.56 -3.81 -3.35
N ILE A 79 5.78 -3.34 -3.61
CA ILE A 79 6.75 -3.94 -4.53
C ILE A 79 7.91 -4.46 -3.69
N THR A 80 8.06 -5.77 -3.60
CA THR A 80 9.11 -6.43 -2.83
C THR A 80 10.22 -6.92 -3.74
N PHE A 81 11.45 -6.55 -3.44
CA PHE A 81 12.67 -6.97 -4.15
C PHE A 81 13.50 -7.85 -3.23
N VAL A 82 13.95 -8.99 -3.71
CA VAL A 82 15.03 -9.74 -3.08
C VAL A 82 16.30 -8.87 -3.08
N ALA A 83 16.95 -8.70 -1.93
CA ALA A 83 18.04 -7.74 -1.77
C ALA A 83 19.23 -8.01 -2.72
N GLU A 84 19.50 -9.27 -3.05
CA GLU A 84 20.59 -9.71 -3.94
C GLU A 84 20.41 -9.22 -5.38
N VAL A 85 19.19 -8.89 -5.78
CA VAL A 85 18.91 -8.29 -7.11
C VAL A 85 19.39 -6.84 -7.16
N LEU A 86 19.22 -6.12 -6.06
CA LEU A 86 19.57 -4.70 -5.99
C LEU A 86 21.01 -4.47 -5.53
N PHE A 87 21.56 -5.31 -4.67
CA PHE A 87 22.82 -5.08 -3.97
C PHE A 87 23.73 -6.31 -3.96
N ASN A 88 25.03 -6.07 -3.87
CA ASN A 88 25.98 -7.10 -3.49
C ASN A 88 25.89 -7.41 -1.98
N SER A 89 26.35 -8.59 -1.57
CA SER A 89 26.33 -9.00 -0.16
C SER A 89 27.03 -7.98 0.73
N GLY A 90 26.34 -7.56 1.80
CA GLY A 90 26.82 -6.57 2.77
C GLY A 90 27.00 -5.15 2.22
N LYS A 91 26.57 -4.86 1.00
CA LYS A 91 26.66 -3.53 0.37
C LYS A 91 25.30 -2.86 0.27
N ALA A 92 25.34 -1.54 0.12
CA ALA A 92 24.18 -0.68 -0.15
C ALA A 92 24.30 0.07 -1.49
N ASP A 93 25.41 -0.10 -2.22
CA ASP A 93 25.55 0.44 -3.57
C ASP A 93 24.70 -0.40 -4.53
N LEU A 94 23.88 0.24 -5.36
CA LEU A 94 23.04 -0.43 -6.34
C LEU A 94 23.90 -1.12 -7.42
N ARG A 95 23.45 -2.29 -7.83
CA ARG A 95 23.97 -2.99 -9.01
C ARG A 95 23.28 -2.46 -10.26
N SER A 96 23.95 -2.50 -11.41
CA SER A 96 23.33 -2.09 -12.69
C SER A 96 22.04 -2.84 -13.00
N GLU A 97 21.96 -4.14 -12.67
CA GLU A 97 20.70 -4.92 -12.80
C GLU A 97 19.58 -4.32 -11.95
N GLY A 98 19.89 -3.90 -10.72
CA GLY A 98 18.93 -3.25 -9.81
C GLY A 98 18.50 -1.89 -10.34
N GLU A 99 19.41 -1.10 -10.90
CA GLU A 99 19.09 0.19 -11.52
C GLU A 99 18.14 0.03 -12.71
N ASP A 100 18.37 -0.98 -13.58
CA ASP A 100 17.50 -1.25 -14.72
C ASP A 100 16.07 -1.60 -14.27
N ILE A 101 15.94 -2.39 -13.21
CA ILE A 101 14.64 -2.75 -12.63
C ILE A 101 13.97 -1.52 -12.02
N LEU A 102 14.70 -0.77 -11.19
CA LEU A 102 14.18 0.44 -10.54
C LEU A 102 13.77 1.51 -11.57
N LYS A 103 14.43 1.59 -12.72
CA LYS A 103 14.03 2.46 -13.82
C LYS A 103 12.66 2.12 -14.37
N LYS A 104 12.36 0.83 -14.55
CA LYS A 104 11.02 0.37 -14.99
C LYS A 104 9.96 0.76 -13.95
N VAL A 105 10.27 0.57 -12.66
CA VAL A 105 9.38 0.93 -11.55
C VAL A 105 9.14 2.44 -11.51
N ALA A 106 10.19 3.24 -11.51
CA ALA A 106 10.08 4.70 -11.45
C ALA A 106 9.22 5.28 -12.57
N LEU A 107 9.30 4.73 -13.79
CA LEU A 107 8.47 5.14 -14.91
C LEU A 107 6.97 4.97 -14.62
N VAL A 108 6.57 3.83 -14.05
CA VAL A 108 5.16 3.56 -13.71
C VAL A 108 4.74 4.44 -12.54
N LEU A 109 5.55 4.53 -11.49
CA LEU A 109 5.21 5.34 -10.31
C LEU A 109 4.99 6.82 -10.68
N ARG A 110 5.84 7.37 -11.55
CA ARG A 110 5.69 8.75 -12.02
C ARG A 110 4.43 8.98 -12.85
N GLN A 111 4.03 8.00 -13.65
CA GLN A 111 2.88 8.10 -14.55
C GLN A 111 1.55 7.93 -13.83
N GLU A 112 1.47 6.90 -12.96
CA GLU A 112 0.19 6.42 -12.43
C GLU A 112 -0.10 6.91 -11.01
N VAL A 113 0.96 7.16 -10.19
CA VAL A 113 0.80 7.40 -8.75
C VAL A 113 1.56 8.65 -8.28
N SER A 114 1.72 9.65 -9.17
CA SER A 114 2.33 10.92 -8.78
C SER A 114 1.50 11.61 -7.69
N GLY A 115 2.16 11.99 -6.59
CA GLY A 115 1.51 12.60 -5.42
C GLY A 115 1.13 11.63 -4.31
N ASN A 116 1.23 10.30 -4.53
CA ASN A 116 1.14 9.34 -3.44
C ASN A 116 2.41 9.38 -2.57
N ASP A 117 2.25 9.13 -1.28
CA ASP A 117 3.40 8.92 -0.40
C ASP A 117 4.02 7.57 -0.68
N ILE A 118 5.34 7.55 -0.89
CA ILE A 118 6.11 6.36 -1.19
C ILE A 118 7.11 6.10 -0.06
N GLY A 119 6.97 4.95 0.61
CA GLY A 119 7.92 4.47 1.60
C GLY A 119 8.88 3.46 0.98
N VAL A 120 10.16 3.60 1.25
CA VAL A 120 11.15 2.56 0.94
C VAL A 120 11.59 1.91 2.25
N GLU A 121 11.37 0.62 2.39
CA GLU A 121 11.66 -0.13 3.61
C GLU A 121 12.74 -1.17 3.36
N GLY A 122 13.82 -1.13 4.16
CA GLY A 122 14.93 -2.09 4.08
C GLY A 122 14.86 -3.11 5.21
N HIS A 123 15.12 -4.37 4.89
CA HIS A 123 15.10 -5.50 5.82
C HIS A 123 16.34 -6.39 5.64
N THR A 124 16.72 -7.09 6.71
CA THR A 124 17.78 -8.11 6.69
C THR A 124 17.26 -9.42 7.28
N ASP A 125 18.02 -10.48 7.10
CA ASP A 125 17.93 -11.65 7.96
C ASP A 125 18.56 -11.35 9.34
N ASN A 126 18.60 -12.37 10.21
CA ASN A 126 19.19 -12.26 11.54
C ASN A 126 20.69 -12.62 11.60
N ASP A 127 21.38 -12.73 10.46
CA ASP A 127 22.83 -12.96 10.46
C ASP A 127 23.55 -11.70 10.95
N PRO A 128 24.45 -11.83 11.94
CA PRO A 128 25.19 -10.68 12.45
C PRO A 128 26.13 -10.10 11.39
N ILE A 129 26.22 -8.78 11.34
CA ILE A 129 27.20 -8.09 10.52
C ILE A 129 28.63 -8.44 11.00
N LYS A 130 29.50 -8.99 10.10
CA LYS A 130 30.87 -9.39 10.44
C LYS A 130 31.94 -8.67 9.63
N TYR A 131 31.73 -8.44 8.33
CA TYR A 131 32.79 -8.02 7.41
C TYR A 131 32.46 -6.81 6.54
N SER A 132 31.23 -6.31 6.57
CA SER A 132 30.76 -5.27 5.65
C SER A 132 31.02 -3.83 6.12
N GLY A 133 31.53 -3.66 7.37
CA GLY A 133 31.82 -2.33 7.94
C GLY A 133 30.64 -1.63 8.57
N TRP A 134 29.43 -2.16 8.45
CA TRP A 134 28.25 -1.66 9.16
C TRP A 134 28.30 -2.04 10.64
N LYS A 135 27.72 -1.21 11.52
CA LYS A 135 27.66 -1.50 12.96
C LYS A 135 26.64 -2.59 13.29
N SER A 136 25.52 -2.61 12.56
CA SER A 136 24.44 -3.57 12.76
C SER A 136 23.57 -3.69 11.50
N ASN A 137 22.57 -4.59 11.55
CA ASN A 137 21.55 -4.76 10.53
C ASN A 137 20.66 -3.49 10.37
N TRP A 138 20.58 -2.63 11.39
CA TRP A 138 19.87 -1.36 11.30
C TRP A 138 20.50 -0.42 10.28
N GLU A 139 21.82 -0.20 10.36
CA GLU A 139 22.54 0.69 9.45
C GLU A 139 22.52 0.15 8.02
N LEU A 140 22.72 -1.18 7.84
CA LEU A 140 22.71 -1.79 6.52
C LEU A 140 21.34 -1.65 5.85
N SER A 141 20.26 -1.97 6.57
CA SER A 141 18.90 -1.88 6.03
C SER A 141 18.49 -0.44 5.71
N THR A 142 18.86 0.50 6.57
CA THR A 142 18.60 1.94 6.36
C THR A 142 19.37 2.45 5.15
N ALA A 143 20.66 2.10 5.02
CA ALA A 143 21.47 2.53 3.89
C ALA A 143 20.94 1.98 2.57
N ARG A 144 20.48 0.73 2.52
CA ARG A 144 19.83 0.13 1.34
C ARG A 144 18.54 0.86 0.96
N ALA A 145 17.68 1.13 1.93
CA ALA A 145 16.46 1.90 1.68
C ALA A 145 16.77 3.30 1.14
N THR A 146 17.77 3.98 1.71
CA THR A 146 18.20 5.30 1.27
C THR A 146 18.80 5.28 -0.14
N SER A 147 19.58 4.25 -0.51
CA SER A 147 20.12 4.12 -1.87
C SER A 147 19.04 3.98 -2.93
N VAL A 148 17.98 3.19 -2.64
CA VAL A 148 16.82 3.09 -3.53
C VAL A 148 16.07 4.42 -3.60
N LEU A 149 15.85 5.10 -2.47
CA LEU A 149 15.21 6.41 -2.44
C LEU A 149 15.97 7.42 -3.32
N HIS A 150 17.28 7.53 -3.16
CA HIS A 150 18.10 8.42 -3.99
C HIS A 150 17.96 8.10 -5.47
N TYR A 151 17.98 6.81 -5.85
CA TYR A 151 17.77 6.43 -7.24
C TYR A 151 16.41 6.89 -7.77
N LEU A 152 15.35 6.71 -6.99
CA LEU A 152 14.00 7.13 -7.37
C LEU A 152 13.88 8.66 -7.53
N VAL A 153 14.58 9.43 -6.72
CA VAL A 153 14.62 10.91 -6.82
C VAL A 153 15.49 11.34 -8.00
N ASP A 154 16.76 10.94 -8.01
CA ASP A 154 17.79 11.49 -8.89
C ASP A 154 17.65 11.00 -10.33
N SER A 155 17.39 9.70 -10.51
CA SER A 155 17.27 9.03 -11.81
C SER A 155 15.82 8.77 -12.21
N GLY A 156 14.94 8.49 -11.24
CA GLY A 156 13.54 8.22 -11.46
C GLY A 156 12.68 9.47 -11.61
N SER A 157 13.18 10.64 -11.21
CA SER A 157 12.48 11.93 -11.21
C SER A 157 11.16 11.91 -10.43
N LEU A 158 11.14 11.19 -9.31
CA LEU A 158 10.04 11.25 -8.34
C LEU A 158 10.24 12.42 -7.38
N ASP A 159 9.11 12.97 -6.91
CA ASP A 159 9.13 14.12 -6.00
C ASP A 159 9.66 13.70 -4.61
N PRO A 160 10.78 14.29 -4.13
CA PRO A 160 11.35 13.96 -2.83
C PRO A 160 10.43 14.27 -1.65
N GLU A 161 9.47 15.19 -1.78
CA GLU A 161 8.53 15.52 -0.72
C GLU A 161 7.60 14.35 -0.38
N ASN A 162 7.38 13.43 -1.31
CA ASN A 162 6.53 12.27 -1.13
C ASN A 162 7.30 10.99 -0.78
N LEU A 163 8.65 11.04 -0.66
CA LEU A 163 9.46 9.85 -0.41
C LEU A 163 9.96 9.79 1.03
N SER A 164 10.02 8.56 1.56
CA SER A 164 10.63 8.27 2.86
C SER A 164 11.42 6.97 2.80
N ALA A 165 12.51 6.86 3.58
CA ALA A 165 13.29 5.64 3.71
C ALA A 165 13.34 5.19 5.17
N THR A 166 13.15 3.89 5.41
CA THR A 166 13.17 3.29 6.75
C THR A 166 13.93 1.97 6.72
N GLY A 167 14.83 1.76 7.69
CA GLY A 167 15.47 0.46 7.91
C GLY A 167 14.87 -0.22 9.12
N TYR A 168 14.52 -1.50 9.01
CA TYR A 168 13.97 -2.30 10.10
C TYR A 168 14.96 -3.36 10.62
N GLY A 169 16.13 -3.47 10.01
CA GLY A 169 17.07 -4.54 10.36
C GLY A 169 16.41 -5.91 10.21
N GLU A 170 16.64 -6.79 11.18
CA GLU A 170 16.13 -8.15 11.27
C GLU A 170 14.77 -8.29 11.98
N TYR A 171 14.20 -7.18 12.45
CA TYR A 171 13.08 -7.19 13.41
C TYR A 171 11.70 -7.26 12.78
N ARG A 172 11.62 -7.35 11.45
CA ARG A 172 10.36 -7.59 10.72
C ARG A 172 10.51 -8.73 9.72
N PRO A 173 10.76 -9.97 10.19
CA PRO A 173 10.89 -11.13 9.32
C PRO A 173 9.52 -11.48 8.71
N VAL A 174 9.52 -11.91 7.43
CA VAL A 174 8.36 -12.45 6.72
C VAL A 174 8.43 -13.96 6.58
N ALA A 175 9.61 -14.55 6.83
CA ALA A 175 9.86 -15.98 6.81
C ALA A 175 10.77 -16.41 7.95
N SER A 176 10.93 -17.73 8.13
CA SER A 176 11.77 -18.28 9.19
C SER A 176 13.26 -18.04 8.93
N ASN A 177 13.95 -17.42 9.89
CA ASN A 177 15.42 -17.28 9.84
C ASN A 177 16.18 -18.60 10.12
N ALA A 178 15.49 -19.72 10.35
CA ALA A 178 16.12 -21.02 10.55
C ALA A 178 16.49 -21.72 9.24
N THR A 179 16.05 -21.22 8.10
CA THR A 179 16.34 -21.78 6.77
C THR A 179 16.99 -20.72 5.87
N ASP A 180 17.86 -21.17 4.97
CA ASP A 180 18.52 -20.28 4.01
C ASP A 180 17.50 -19.58 3.09
N GLN A 181 16.48 -20.30 2.67
CA GLN A 181 15.38 -19.72 1.89
C GLN A 181 14.66 -18.61 2.66
N GLY A 182 14.26 -18.86 3.91
CA GLY A 182 13.56 -17.85 4.70
C GLY A 182 14.45 -16.64 5.02
N LYS A 183 15.76 -16.84 5.24
CA LYS A 183 16.71 -15.73 5.33
C LYS A 183 16.76 -14.91 4.04
N GLN A 184 16.74 -15.56 2.88
CA GLN A 184 16.71 -14.88 1.58
C GLN A 184 15.44 -14.03 1.42
N GLU A 185 14.29 -14.54 1.81
CA GLU A 185 13.02 -13.80 1.81
C GLU A 185 13.04 -12.61 2.79
N ASN A 186 13.73 -12.75 3.93
CA ASN A 186 13.89 -11.67 4.91
C ASN A 186 14.85 -10.58 4.41
N ARG A 187 15.88 -10.90 3.64
CA ARG A 187 16.76 -9.93 2.98
C ARG A 187 16.06 -9.32 1.79
N ARG A 188 15.29 -8.24 2.03
CA ARG A 188 14.47 -7.59 1.02
C ARG A 188 14.44 -6.08 1.14
N VAL A 189 14.03 -5.43 0.08
CA VAL A 189 13.60 -4.03 0.08
C VAL A 189 12.18 -3.97 -0.44
N GLU A 190 11.34 -3.20 0.24
CA GLU A 190 9.96 -2.95 -0.16
C GLU A 190 9.80 -1.48 -0.58
N ILE A 191 9.12 -1.24 -1.69
CA ILE A 191 8.63 0.08 -2.09
C ILE A 191 7.11 0.04 -1.89
N ILE A 192 6.61 0.91 -1.00
CA ILE A 192 5.20 0.94 -0.61
C ILE A 192 4.58 2.23 -1.14
N ILE A 193 3.66 2.12 -2.06
CA ILE A 193 2.84 3.22 -2.55
C ILE A 193 1.60 3.29 -1.68
N LYS A 194 1.56 4.28 -0.78
CA LYS A 194 0.48 4.46 0.18
C LYS A 194 -0.74 5.08 -0.50
N PRO A 195 -1.97 4.68 -0.14
CA PRO A 195 -3.16 5.39 -0.59
C PRO A 195 -3.09 6.87 -0.18
N LEU A 196 -3.64 7.75 -1.01
CA LEU A 196 -3.67 9.17 -0.69
C LEU A 196 -4.45 9.40 0.61
N PRO A 197 -3.88 10.12 1.59
CA PRO A 197 -4.63 10.50 2.78
C PRO A 197 -5.77 11.46 2.43
N ASP A 198 -6.84 11.44 3.22
CA ASP A 198 -8.06 12.23 3.01
C ASP A 198 -7.81 13.73 2.70
N ALA A 199 -6.82 14.33 3.36
CA ALA A 199 -6.46 15.73 3.14
C ALA A 199 -5.81 15.99 1.77
N LYS A 200 -4.98 15.06 1.26
CA LYS A 200 -4.35 15.19 -0.06
C LYS A 200 -5.35 14.95 -1.19
N ILE A 201 -6.31 14.07 -0.98
CA ILE A 201 -7.40 13.80 -1.92
C ILE A 201 -8.24 15.08 -2.10
N ALA A 202 -8.66 15.72 -1.01
CA ALA A 202 -9.45 16.94 -1.03
C ALA A 202 -8.73 18.12 -1.72
N HIS A 203 -7.41 18.24 -1.55
CA HIS A 203 -6.61 19.31 -2.16
C HIS A 203 -6.46 19.12 -3.68
N LYS A 204 -6.22 17.88 -4.11
CA LYS A 204 -6.11 17.55 -5.55
C LYS A 204 -7.42 17.77 -6.30
N ALA A 205 -8.57 17.52 -5.65
CA ALA A 205 -9.88 17.82 -6.20
C ALA A 205 -10.12 19.33 -6.36
N SER A 206 -9.64 20.17 -5.42
CA SER A 206 -9.76 21.63 -5.53
C SER A 206 -8.90 22.21 -6.65
N ASP A 207 -7.67 21.73 -6.82
CA ASP A 207 -6.74 22.21 -7.87
C ASP A 207 -7.25 21.88 -9.27
N SER A 208 -7.92 20.73 -9.45
CA SER A 208 -8.52 20.36 -10.73
C SER A 208 -9.72 21.21 -11.11
N VAL A 209 -10.46 21.79 -10.15
CA VAL A 209 -11.60 22.68 -10.42
C VAL A 209 -11.12 24.08 -10.82
N ASP A 210 -10.02 24.56 -10.23
CA ASP A 210 -9.46 25.89 -10.55
C ASP A 210 -8.84 25.96 -11.95
N ASP A 211 -8.37 24.84 -12.52
CA ASP A 211 -7.86 24.77 -13.89
C ASP A 211 -8.96 24.80 -14.96
N TYR A 212 -10.21 24.46 -14.62
CA TYR A 212 -11.35 24.53 -15.55
C TYR A 212 -12.06 25.90 -15.57
N ILE A 213 -11.69 26.83 -14.67
CA ILE A 213 -12.35 28.14 -14.54
C ILE A 213 -11.48 29.27 -15.13
N LYS A 214 -10.30 28.97 -15.66
CA LYS A 214 -9.45 29.93 -16.41
C LYS A 214 -9.59 29.70 -17.90
#